data_2954e09fc8dd8edaf573b7615051bc54
#
_entry.id   2954e09fc8dd8edaf573b7615051bc54
#
_cell.length_a   1.000
_cell.length_b   1.000
_cell.length_c   1.000
_cell.angle_alpha   90.00
_cell.angle_beta   90.00
_cell.angle_gamma   90.00
#
_symmetry.space_group_name_H-M   'P 1'
#
loop_
_entity.id
_entity.type
_entity.pdbx_description
1 polymer ?
#
loop_
_entity_poly.entity_id
_entity_poly.type
_entity_poly.pdbx_seq_one_letter_code
_entity_poly.pdbx_strand_id
1 'polypeptide(L)'
;MEHIIYRNAENGYSVLNLMADEDEITVVGVFSYIGEGELVELEGDYTEHPMYGQQFKAERFEVKTPKDALAMERYLASGAVKGVGAALAARIVRRFGAKTFEIMEREPERLSEVKGISDRKAREIAEQMEEKRDLRDAMVFLQEYGISMNLAVKIYQQYGQEIYRIIKENPYRLADDI
;
A
#
# COMPACT_ATOMS: atom_id res chain seq x y z
N MET A 1 6.72 6.12 -1.76
CA MET A 1 6.14 7.21 -0.94
C MET A 1 6.86 7.29 0.39
N GLU A 2 7.34 8.49 0.77
CA GLU A 2 8.15 8.66 1.99
C GLU A 2 7.29 8.96 3.22
N HIS A 3 6.49 10.01 3.16
CA HIS A 3 5.69 10.44 4.30
C HIS A 3 4.30 10.92 3.91
N ILE A 4 3.34 10.67 4.80
CA ILE A 4 2.02 11.28 4.76
C ILE A 4 2.07 12.53 5.65
N ILE A 5 2.06 13.71 5.02
CA ILE A 5 2.07 14.99 5.75
C ILE A 5 0.71 15.27 6.37
N TYR A 6 -0.35 14.99 5.61
CA TYR A 6 -1.73 15.21 6.04
C TYR A 6 -2.67 14.24 5.33
N ARG A 7 -3.68 13.78 6.02
CA ARG A 7 -4.78 13.00 5.44
C ARG A 7 -6.10 13.35 6.12
N ASN A 8 -7.09 13.71 5.32
CA ASN A 8 -8.45 13.89 5.80
C ASN A 8 -9.16 12.53 5.82
N ALA A 9 -9.58 12.10 7.00
CA ALA A 9 -10.23 10.80 7.18
C ALA A 9 -11.62 10.71 6.54
N GLU A 10 -12.27 11.83 6.30
CA GLU A 10 -13.63 11.86 5.74
C GLU A 10 -13.64 11.71 4.21
N ASN A 11 -12.75 12.41 3.51
CA ASN A 11 -12.71 12.44 2.05
C ASN A 11 -11.45 11.85 1.43
N GLY A 12 -10.47 11.42 2.25
CA GLY A 12 -9.22 10.85 1.78
C GLY A 12 -8.24 11.83 1.15
N TYR A 13 -8.56 13.13 1.12
CA TYR A 13 -7.62 14.13 0.62
C TYR A 13 -6.33 14.10 1.42
N SER A 14 -5.22 13.99 0.73
CA SER A 14 -3.92 13.79 1.36
C SER A 14 -2.86 14.70 0.74
N VAL A 15 -1.90 15.05 1.56
CA VAL A 15 -0.64 15.69 1.15
C VAL A 15 0.47 14.72 1.47
N LEU A 16 1.21 14.30 0.46
CA LEU A 16 2.25 13.27 0.55
C LEU A 16 3.58 13.81 0.09
N ASN A 17 4.66 13.29 0.68
CA ASN A 17 6.00 13.43 0.12
C ASN A 17 6.40 12.13 -0.58
N LEU A 18 6.84 12.26 -1.81
CA LEU A 18 7.31 11.17 -2.65
C LEU A 18 8.75 11.41 -3.09
N MET A 19 9.50 10.33 -3.20
CA MET A 19 10.77 10.35 -3.92
C MET A 19 10.55 9.86 -5.34
N ALA A 20 10.88 10.71 -6.31
CA ALA A 20 10.89 10.36 -7.72
C ALA A 20 12.30 10.61 -8.26
N ASP A 21 12.99 9.54 -8.66
CA ASP A 21 14.39 9.53 -9.14
C ASP A 21 15.37 10.14 -8.11
N GLU A 22 15.46 10.86 -7.38
CA GLU A 22 16.31 11.48 -6.35
C GLU A 22 15.71 12.81 -5.85
N ASP A 23 14.60 13.22 -6.47
CA ASP A 23 13.91 14.44 -6.08
C ASP A 23 12.72 14.15 -5.15
N GLU A 24 12.61 14.97 -4.12
CA GLU A 24 11.45 14.96 -3.23
C GLU A 24 10.33 15.81 -3.83
N ILE A 25 9.16 15.21 -4.01
CA ILE A 25 8.00 15.86 -4.63
C ILE A 25 6.84 15.88 -3.65
N THR A 26 6.24 17.04 -3.46
CA THR A 26 4.97 17.15 -2.72
C THR A 26 3.81 16.83 -3.65
N VAL A 27 3.01 15.84 -3.27
CA VAL A 27 1.85 15.39 -4.03
C VAL A 27 0.58 15.63 -3.24
N VAL A 28 -0.41 16.16 -3.91
CA VAL A 28 -1.76 16.37 -3.35
C VAL A 28 -2.79 15.58 -4.15
N GLY A 29 -3.79 15.05 -3.49
CA GLY A 29 -4.84 14.28 -4.12
C GLY A 29 -5.64 13.44 -3.14
N VAL A 30 -6.47 12.56 -3.66
CA VAL A 30 -7.29 11.64 -2.86
C VAL A 30 -6.62 10.26 -2.83
N PHE A 31 -6.10 9.88 -1.65
CA PHE A 31 -5.37 8.62 -1.45
C PHE A 31 -5.88 7.91 -0.19
N SER A 32 -6.98 7.21 -0.31
CA SER A 32 -7.70 6.68 0.86
C SER A 32 -7.02 5.47 1.52
N TYR A 33 -6.21 4.71 0.81
CA TYR A 33 -5.65 3.45 1.29
C TYR A 33 -4.14 3.29 1.12
N ILE A 34 -3.46 4.30 0.61
CA ILE A 34 -2.01 4.26 0.41
C ILE A 34 -1.29 4.45 1.75
N GLY A 35 -0.23 3.68 1.98
CA GLY A 35 0.60 3.76 3.18
C GLY A 35 2.01 4.23 2.90
N GLU A 36 2.73 4.64 3.95
CA GLU A 36 4.14 4.99 3.83
C GLU A 36 4.97 3.80 3.36
N GLY A 37 5.96 4.06 2.53
CA GLY A 37 6.83 3.05 1.94
C GLY A 37 6.33 2.42 0.65
N GLU A 38 5.09 2.62 0.27
CA GLU A 38 4.55 2.02 -0.95
C GLU A 38 5.07 2.68 -2.22
N LEU A 39 5.25 1.86 -3.25
CA LEU A 39 5.58 2.29 -4.59
C LEU A 39 4.29 2.63 -5.34
N VAL A 40 4.23 3.82 -5.90
CA VAL A 40 3.03 4.30 -6.59
C VAL A 40 3.36 4.88 -7.95
N GLU A 41 2.47 4.68 -8.88
CA GLU A 41 2.44 5.37 -10.16
C GLU A 41 1.32 6.40 -10.13
N LEU A 42 1.62 7.62 -10.53
CA LEU A 42 0.70 8.74 -10.47
C LEU A 42 0.49 9.36 -11.84
N GLU A 43 -0.73 9.73 -12.14
CA GLU A 43 -1.07 10.58 -13.26
C GLU A 43 -1.67 11.89 -12.75
N GLY A 44 -1.22 13.00 -13.30
CA GLY A 44 -1.70 14.31 -12.94
C GLY A 44 -0.83 15.43 -13.49
N ASP A 45 -0.95 16.61 -12.93
CA ASP A 45 -0.25 17.80 -13.38
C ASP A 45 0.42 18.55 -12.22
N TYR A 46 1.51 19.23 -12.53
CA TYR A 46 2.11 20.18 -11.60
C TYR A 46 1.24 21.42 -11.45
N THR A 47 1.04 21.82 -10.22
CA THR A 47 0.33 23.07 -9.87
C THR A 47 1.19 23.89 -8.93
N GLU A 48 0.95 25.20 -8.87
CA GLU A 48 1.64 26.07 -7.96
C GLU A 48 0.70 26.56 -6.86
N HIS A 49 1.07 26.25 -5.61
CA HIS A 49 0.31 26.69 -4.46
C HIS A 49 0.88 28.05 -3.99
N PRO A 50 0.02 29.07 -3.70
CA PRO A 50 0.47 30.40 -3.32
C PRO A 50 1.41 30.45 -2.10
N MET A 51 1.25 29.50 -1.15
CA MET A 51 2.03 29.44 0.09
C MET A 51 3.09 28.34 0.10
N TYR A 52 2.87 27.22 -0.62
CA TYR A 52 3.71 26.04 -0.50
C TYR A 52 4.53 25.71 -1.77
N GLY A 53 4.41 26.56 -2.79
CA GLY A 53 5.14 26.39 -4.03
C GLY A 53 4.62 25.29 -4.94
N GLN A 54 5.51 24.67 -5.69
CA GLN A 54 5.15 23.66 -6.68
C GLN A 54 4.68 22.37 -6.01
N GLN A 55 3.54 21.86 -6.45
CA GLN A 55 2.96 20.61 -6.01
C GLN A 55 2.53 19.78 -7.23
N PHE A 56 2.57 18.46 -7.11
CA PHE A 56 1.98 17.57 -8.09
C PHE A 56 0.55 17.22 -7.67
N LYS A 57 -0.43 17.59 -8.47
CA LYS A 57 -1.83 17.25 -8.25
C LYS A 57 -2.13 15.94 -8.94
N ALA A 58 -2.26 14.85 -8.16
CA ALA A 58 -2.58 13.55 -8.67
C ALA A 58 -4.09 13.43 -8.94
N GLU A 59 -4.43 13.02 -10.15
CA GLU A 59 -5.81 12.70 -10.56
C GLU A 59 -6.08 11.20 -10.44
N ARG A 60 -5.06 10.39 -10.69
CA ARG A 60 -5.10 8.93 -10.58
C ARG A 60 -3.85 8.41 -9.92
N PHE A 61 -3.99 7.28 -9.25
CA PHE A 61 -2.85 6.56 -8.71
C PHE A 61 -3.05 5.05 -8.78
N GLU A 62 -1.94 4.34 -8.87
CA GLU A 62 -1.91 2.89 -8.81
C GLU A 62 -0.76 2.46 -7.90
N VAL A 63 -1.03 1.58 -6.93
CA VAL A 63 0.00 0.99 -6.09
C VAL A 63 0.66 -0.14 -6.86
N LYS A 64 1.98 -0.05 -7.02
CA LYS A 64 2.78 -1.04 -7.75
C LYS A 64 3.52 -1.98 -6.80
N THR A 65 3.65 -3.22 -7.23
CA THR A 65 4.50 -4.19 -6.53
C THR A 65 5.93 -4.09 -7.07
N PRO A 66 6.93 -3.91 -6.21
CA PRO A 66 8.34 -3.95 -6.63
C PRO A 66 8.68 -5.27 -7.33
N LYS A 67 9.41 -5.21 -8.44
CA LYS A 67 9.75 -6.39 -9.26
C LYS A 67 11.20 -6.81 -9.18
N ASP A 68 12.10 -5.91 -8.86
CA ASP A 68 13.52 -6.20 -8.72
C ASP A 68 13.98 -6.20 -7.26
N ALA A 69 15.12 -6.85 -7.01
CA ALA A 69 15.65 -7.02 -5.66
C ALA A 69 15.90 -5.69 -4.94
N LEU A 70 16.43 -4.68 -5.65
CA LEU A 70 16.72 -3.39 -5.05
C LEU A 70 15.44 -2.64 -4.64
N ALA A 71 14.43 -2.66 -5.49
CA ALA A 71 13.13 -2.05 -5.19
C ALA A 71 12.42 -2.77 -4.03
N MET A 72 12.53 -4.11 -3.95
CA MET A 72 12.01 -4.90 -2.83
C MET A 72 12.71 -4.55 -1.52
N GLU A 73 14.03 -4.38 -1.54
CA GLU A 73 14.80 -3.98 -0.36
C GLU A 73 14.39 -2.59 0.12
N ARG A 74 14.27 -1.63 -0.77
CA ARG A 74 13.80 -0.27 -0.45
C ARG A 74 12.40 -0.27 0.13
N TYR A 75 11.50 -1.06 -0.44
CA TYR A 75 10.14 -1.22 0.07
C TYR A 75 10.13 -1.75 1.51
N LEU A 76 10.85 -2.82 1.77
CA LEU A 76 10.94 -3.42 3.11
C LEU A 76 11.61 -2.50 4.13
N ALA A 77 12.62 -1.74 3.71
CA ALA A 77 13.36 -0.82 4.57
C ALA A 77 12.58 0.47 4.91
N SER A 78 11.57 0.80 4.13
CA SER A 78 10.86 2.08 4.19
C SER A 78 9.89 2.25 5.37
N GLY A 79 9.66 1.19 6.15
CA GLY A 79 8.66 1.18 7.21
C GLY A 79 7.28 0.66 6.78
N ALA A 80 7.13 0.26 5.50
CA ALA A 80 5.89 -0.34 4.99
C ALA A 80 5.53 -1.64 5.73
N VAL A 81 6.53 -2.40 6.16
CA VAL A 81 6.35 -3.60 6.98
C VAL A 81 6.93 -3.35 8.37
N LYS A 82 6.09 -3.36 9.38
CA LYS A 82 6.50 -3.16 10.76
C LYS A 82 7.42 -4.28 11.24
N GLY A 83 8.48 -3.91 11.93
CA GLY A 83 9.47 -4.86 12.44
C GLY A 83 10.60 -5.19 11.45
N VAL A 84 10.57 -4.64 10.25
CA VAL A 84 11.64 -4.76 9.25
C VAL A 84 12.31 -3.41 9.06
N GLY A 85 13.53 -3.27 9.55
CA GLY A 85 14.38 -2.11 9.31
C GLY A 85 15.32 -2.34 8.12
N ALA A 86 16.15 -1.33 7.81
CA ALA A 86 17.06 -1.37 6.68
C ALA A 86 18.03 -2.57 6.71
N ALA A 87 18.61 -2.89 7.89
CA ALA A 87 19.53 -4.02 8.03
C ALA A 87 18.85 -5.36 7.78
N LEU A 88 17.64 -5.53 8.30
CA LEU A 88 16.89 -6.77 8.12
C LEU A 88 16.38 -6.90 6.68
N ALA A 89 15.92 -5.82 6.06
CA ALA A 89 15.54 -5.79 4.66
C ALA A 89 16.70 -6.24 3.75
N ALA A 90 17.90 -5.72 3.98
CA ALA A 90 19.09 -6.12 3.24
C ALA A 90 19.39 -7.62 3.40
N ARG A 91 19.25 -8.18 4.59
CA ARG A 91 19.46 -9.62 4.84
C ARG A 91 18.45 -10.48 4.12
N ILE A 92 17.19 -10.11 4.17
CA ILE A 92 16.09 -10.83 3.51
C ILE A 92 16.34 -10.87 2.00
N VAL A 93 16.59 -9.74 1.39
CA VAL A 93 16.79 -9.64 -0.06
C VAL A 93 18.11 -10.29 -0.50
N ARG A 94 19.15 -10.25 0.33
CA ARG A 94 20.39 -10.98 0.07
C ARG A 94 20.16 -12.49 0.02
N ARG A 95 19.29 -13.01 0.89
CA ARG A 95 18.97 -14.44 0.95
C ARG A 95 18.11 -14.90 -0.22
N PHE A 96 17.09 -14.13 -0.58
CA PHE A 96 16.07 -14.56 -1.52
C PHE A 96 16.13 -13.85 -2.87
N GLY A 97 16.82 -12.72 -2.98
CA GLY A 97 16.95 -11.94 -4.21
C GLY A 97 15.62 -11.46 -4.76
N ALA A 98 15.46 -11.54 -6.07
CA ALA A 98 14.22 -11.15 -6.75
C ALA A 98 13.00 -12.03 -6.41
N LYS A 99 13.21 -13.17 -5.76
CA LYS A 99 12.14 -14.05 -5.28
C LYS A 99 11.61 -13.69 -3.89
N THR A 100 12.12 -12.63 -3.27
CA THR A 100 11.77 -12.24 -1.90
C THR A 100 10.26 -12.17 -1.69
N PHE A 101 9.52 -11.46 -2.51
CA PHE A 101 8.08 -11.32 -2.36
C PHE A 101 7.31 -12.62 -2.65
N GLU A 102 7.78 -13.41 -3.61
CA GLU A 102 7.20 -14.73 -3.87
C GLU A 102 7.33 -15.65 -2.66
N ILE A 103 8.49 -15.64 -2.00
CA ILE A 103 8.74 -16.43 -0.80
C ILE A 103 7.91 -15.90 0.37
N MET A 104 7.81 -14.61 0.55
CA MET A 104 6.98 -14.01 1.60
C MET A 104 5.49 -14.36 1.44
N GLU A 105 5.03 -14.52 0.21
CA GLU A 105 3.65 -14.87 -0.10
C GLU A 105 3.36 -16.37 -0.01
N ARG A 106 4.23 -17.20 -0.59
CA ARG A 106 3.99 -18.64 -0.76
C ARG A 106 4.65 -19.53 0.29
N GLU A 107 5.79 -19.11 0.78
CA GLU A 107 6.63 -19.88 1.70
C GLU A 107 7.12 -19.01 2.86
N PRO A 108 6.20 -18.32 3.59
CA PRO A 108 6.59 -17.32 4.61
C PRO A 108 7.41 -17.91 5.76
N GLU A 109 7.29 -19.21 6.03
CA GLU A 109 8.11 -19.91 7.02
C GLU A 109 9.61 -19.85 6.70
N ARG A 110 9.98 -19.71 5.44
CA ARG A 110 11.38 -19.59 5.03
C ARG A 110 12.03 -18.27 5.45
N LEU A 111 11.25 -17.28 5.83
CA LEU A 111 11.80 -16.04 6.39
C LEU A 111 12.61 -16.31 7.66
N SER A 112 12.30 -17.37 8.40
CA SER A 112 13.07 -17.76 9.60
C SER A 112 14.48 -18.25 9.28
N GLU A 113 14.80 -18.56 8.03
CA GLU A 113 16.16 -18.85 7.59
C GLU A 113 17.08 -17.63 7.67
N VAL A 114 16.50 -16.43 7.71
CA VAL A 114 17.22 -15.16 7.82
C VAL A 114 17.58 -14.88 9.28
N LYS A 115 18.86 -14.57 9.53
CA LYS A 115 19.32 -14.22 10.88
C LYS A 115 18.57 -12.98 11.40
N GLY A 116 17.96 -13.12 12.56
CA GLY A 116 17.17 -12.07 13.22
C GLY A 116 15.66 -12.21 13.03
N ILE A 117 15.22 -13.23 12.30
CA ILE A 117 13.79 -13.53 12.13
C ILE A 117 13.46 -14.85 12.82
N SER A 118 12.66 -14.79 13.88
CA SER A 118 12.06 -15.96 14.51
C SER A 118 10.84 -16.44 13.71
N ASP A 119 10.35 -17.65 14.00
CA ASP A 119 9.12 -18.16 13.38
C ASP A 119 7.92 -17.27 13.63
N ARG A 120 7.83 -16.68 14.82
CA ARG A 120 6.79 -15.70 15.17
C ARG A 120 6.90 -14.44 14.30
N LYS A 121 8.10 -13.88 14.19
CA LYS A 121 8.35 -12.70 13.38
C LYS A 121 8.09 -12.95 11.90
N ALA A 122 8.44 -14.13 11.39
CA ALA A 122 8.13 -14.54 10.03
C ALA A 122 6.62 -14.52 9.76
N ARG A 123 5.82 -15.01 10.69
CA ARG A 123 4.36 -14.97 10.58
C ARG A 123 3.81 -13.54 10.63
N GLU A 124 4.29 -12.71 11.56
CA GLU A 124 3.87 -11.31 11.65
C GLU A 124 4.16 -10.52 10.36
N ILE A 125 5.31 -10.76 9.74
CA ILE A 125 5.67 -10.15 8.46
C ILE A 125 4.74 -10.65 7.34
N ALA A 126 4.49 -11.94 7.28
CA ALA A 126 3.62 -12.56 6.27
C ALA A 126 2.18 -12.05 6.37
N GLU A 127 1.65 -11.94 7.58
CA GLU A 127 0.30 -11.41 7.84
C GLU A 127 0.17 -9.97 7.34
N GLN A 128 1.16 -9.11 7.58
CA GLN A 128 1.15 -7.74 7.09
C GLN A 128 1.14 -7.66 5.55
N MET A 129 1.93 -8.51 4.89
CA MET A 129 1.96 -8.55 3.43
C MET A 129 0.64 -9.06 2.85
N GLU A 130 0.03 -10.04 3.48
CA GLU A 130 -1.27 -10.57 3.09
C GLU A 130 -2.39 -9.52 3.25
N GLU A 131 -2.45 -8.84 4.38
CA GLU A 131 -3.43 -7.77 4.63
C GLU A 131 -3.33 -6.65 3.59
N LYS A 132 -2.12 -6.22 3.23
CA LYS A 132 -1.90 -5.20 2.20
C LYS A 132 -2.37 -5.65 0.82
N ARG A 133 -2.12 -6.89 0.46
CA ARG A 133 -2.58 -7.48 -0.80
C ARG A 133 -4.10 -7.56 -0.82
N ASP A 134 -4.72 -8.07 0.23
CA ASP A 134 -6.16 -8.23 0.33
C ASP A 134 -6.90 -6.90 0.24
N LEU A 135 -6.40 -5.87 0.92
CA LEU A 135 -6.94 -4.52 0.80
C LEU A 135 -6.86 -3.99 -0.63
N ARG A 136 -5.74 -4.17 -1.29
CA ARG A 136 -5.54 -3.74 -2.67
C ARG A 136 -6.49 -4.44 -3.64
N ASP A 137 -6.61 -5.75 -3.53
CA ASP A 137 -7.49 -6.57 -4.35
C ASP A 137 -8.97 -6.18 -4.13
N ALA A 138 -9.36 -5.94 -2.89
CA ALA A 138 -10.70 -5.47 -2.56
C ALA A 138 -11.01 -4.10 -3.16
N MET A 139 -10.05 -3.17 -3.13
CA MET A 139 -10.22 -1.84 -3.72
C MET A 139 -10.43 -1.93 -5.23
N VAL A 140 -9.64 -2.74 -5.93
CA VAL A 140 -9.79 -2.96 -7.38
C VAL A 140 -11.17 -3.56 -7.68
N PHE A 141 -11.57 -4.58 -6.95
CA PHE A 141 -12.87 -5.23 -7.12
C PHE A 141 -14.05 -4.26 -6.96
N LEU A 142 -14.03 -3.43 -5.92
CA LEU A 142 -15.11 -2.48 -5.66
C LEU A 142 -15.16 -1.36 -6.71
N GLN A 143 -14.00 -0.94 -7.23
CA GLN A 143 -13.95 0.05 -8.31
C GLN A 143 -14.58 -0.45 -9.61
N GLU A 144 -14.51 -1.75 -9.90
CA GLU A 144 -15.17 -2.36 -11.06
C GLU A 144 -16.70 -2.21 -10.99
N TYR A 145 -17.28 -2.09 -9.81
CA TYR A 145 -18.70 -1.81 -9.58
C TYR A 145 -19.04 -0.32 -9.51
N GLY A 146 -18.10 0.55 -9.87
CA GLY A 146 -18.31 1.99 -9.86
C GLY A 146 -18.34 2.63 -8.48
N ILE A 147 -17.88 1.93 -7.45
CA ILE A 147 -17.81 2.43 -6.07
C ILE A 147 -16.60 3.35 -5.94
N SER A 148 -16.81 4.54 -5.37
CA SER A 148 -15.70 5.47 -5.12
C SER A 148 -14.71 4.90 -4.12
N MET A 149 -13.45 5.35 -4.21
CA MET A 149 -12.38 4.84 -3.34
C MET A 149 -12.66 5.04 -1.86
N ASN A 150 -13.17 6.21 -1.46
CA ASN A 150 -13.50 6.50 -0.07
C ASN A 150 -14.58 5.58 0.47
N LEU A 151 -15.59 5.32 -0.35
CA LEU A 151 -16.66 4.41 0.00
C LEU A 151 -16.17 2.97 0.05
N ALA A 152 -15.32 2.58 -0.89
CA ALA A 152 -14.71 1.25 -0.93
C ALA A 152 -13.90 0.94 0.34
N VAL A 153 -13.11 1.89 0.84
CA VAL A 153 -12.36 1.74 2.09
C VAL A 153 -13.32 1.52 3.28
N LYS A 154 -14.38 2.31 3.37
CA LYS A 154 -15.38 2.14 4.44
C LYS A 154 -16.08 0.78 4.39
N ILE A 155 -16.44 0.35 3.19
CA ILE A 155 -17.05 -0.98 2.98
C ILE A 155 -16.08 -2.09 3.40
N TYR A 156 -14.83 -2.01 3.00
CA TYR A 156 -13.82 -3.00 3.38
C TYR A 156 -13.58 -3.04 4.90
N GLN A 157 -13.54 -1.88 5.56
CA GLN A 157 -13.40 -1.81 7.01
C GLN A 157 -14.57 -2.46 7.75
N GLN A 158 -15.76 -2.39 7.18
CA GLN A 158 -16.97 -2.97 7.79
C GLN A 158 -17.13 -4.46 7.51
N TYR A 159 -16.89 -4.92 6.30
CA TYR A 159 -17.18 -6.28 5.84
C TYR A 159 -15.93 -7.15 5.60
N GLY A 160 -14.76 -6.55 5.45
CA GLY A 160 -13.56 -7.31 5.12
C GLY A 160 -13.72 -8.12 3.82
N GLN A 161 -13.27 -9.35 3.83
CA GLN A 161 -13.38 -10.24 2.67
C GLN A 161 -14.80 -10.72 2.34
N GLU A 162 -15.75 -10.52 3.23
CA GLU A 162 -17.15 -10.86 2.97
C GLU A 162 -17.77 -10.02 1.85
N ILE A 163 -17.14 -8.90 1.48
CA ILE A 163 -17.61 -8.05 0.38
C ILE A 163 -17.83 -8.80 -0.92
N TYR A 164 -16.97 -9.76 -1.25
CA TYR A 164 -17.08 -10.55 -2.47
C TYR A 164 -18.39 -11.35 -2.53
N ARG A 165 -18.76 -11.94 -1.40
CA ARG A 165 -20.01 -12.66 -1.27
C ARG A 165 -21.22 -11.73 -1.28
N ILE A 166 -21.16 -10.66 -0.49
CA ILE A 166 -22.28 -9.71 -0.33
C ILE A 166 -22.64 -9.05 -1.67
N ILE A 167 -21.66 -8.65 -2.45
CA ILE A 167 -21.91 -8.02 -3.76
C ILE A 167 -22.53 -9.01 -4.75
N LYS A 168 -22.11 -10.25 -4.72
CA LYS A 168 -22.69 -11.30 -5.59
C LYS A 168 -24.11 -11.67 -5.21
N GLU A 169 -24.41 -11.74 -3.91
CA GLU A 169 -25.72 -12.17 -3.40
C GLU A 169 -26.73 -11.02 -3.35
N ASN A 170 -26.34 -9.87 -2.85
CA ASN A 170 -27.20 -8.70 -2.71
C ASN A 170 -26.39 -7.39 -2.68
N PRO A 171 -26.12 -6.75 -3.83
CA PRO A 171 -25.39 -5.50 -3.87
C PRO A 171 -26.09 -4.33 -3.18
N TYR A 172 -27.40 -4.38 -3.02
CA TYR A 172 -28.19 -3.33 -2.36
C TYR A 172 -27.97 -3.27 -0.85
N ARG A 173 -27.49 -4.35 -0.23
CA ARG A 173 -27.17 -4.37 1.20
C ARG A 173 -26.10 -3.35 1.57
N LEU A 174 -25.14 -3.12 0.69
CA LEU A 174 -24.09 -2.12 0.90
C LEU A 174 -24.65 -0.69 0.95
N ALA A 175 -25.69 -0.41 0.19
CA ALA A 175 -26.35 0.88 0.20
C ALA A 175 -27.14 1.13 1.49
N ASP A 176 -27.73 0.08 2.07
CA ASP A 176 -28.52 0.17 3.31
C ASP A 176 -27.65 0.37 4.55
N ASP A 177 -26.39 -0.11 4.54
CA ASP A 177 -25.47 -0.09 5.68
C ASP A 177 -24.51 1.11 5.68
N ILE A 178 -24.62 1.98 4.69
CA ILE A 178 -23.79 3.18 4.54
C ILE A 178 -24.62 4.47 4.83
#